data_45ec1eac3cea184360e151be872eab91
#
_entry.id   45ec1eac3cea184360e151be872eab91
#
_cell.length_a   1.000
_cell.length_b   1.000
_cell.length_c   1.000
_cell.angle_alpha   90.00
_cell.angle_beta   90.00
_cell.angle_gamma   90.00
#
_symmetry.space_group_name_H-M   'P 1'
#
loop_
_entity.id
_entity.type
_entity.pdbx_description
1 polymer ?
#
loop_
_entity_poly.entity_id
_entity_poly.type
_entity_poly.pdbx_seq_one_letter_code
_entity_poly.pdbx_strand_id
1 'polypeptide(L)'
;MTIKDIARESGYAVGTVSRVLNHNPSVRPEAREKILAVVAQYGYQPNANAKHLKQQAYEGLALVVKGTQNALFADLLDKLQAYVEKCGYTPTVYYINETGDEMAYAQMLCTERKPYGIFFIGSHPHCFTPELAGLGIPCVLLTNNAASLGIPNLSSVSVDDRAAAKVMIEHMYKQGRRRIGIIGDRPDCSRPSQQRLDGCLEAMQQLGLPFDFDKQYGYACFSMEESYAAAEYLLAHCPDLDAVFAMSDLMALGAVRAFQDHGLRVPQDISVAGYDGIALGQYSIPRLTTIRQDMEQLAQRSAKILLHCIEEPGRAVHEVVPFDLIEGESVGKV
;
A
#
# COMPACT_ATOMS: atom_id res chain seq x y z
N MET A 1 -20.08 -39.28 1.82
CA MET A 1 -21.36 -38.98 2.47
C MET A 1 -21.50 -37.49 2.64
N THR A 2 -22.66 -36.92 2.42
CA THR A 2 -22.94 -35.48 2.46
C THR A 2 -23.88 -35.13 3.60
N ILE A 3 -23.98 -33.83 3.96
CA ILE A 3 -24.95 -33.39 4.98
C ILE A 3 -26.41 -33.71 4.62
N LYS A 4 -26.71 -33.82 3.32
CA LYS A 4 -28.04 -34.24 2.83
C LYS A 4 -28.29 -35.73 3.13
N ASP A 5 -27.26 -36.55 3.06
CA ASP A 5 -27.38 -37.97 3.41
C ASP A 5 -27.59 -38.15 4.90
N ILE A 6 -26.87 -37.41 5.77
CA ILE A 6 -27.10 -37.41 7.22
C ILE A 6 -28.52 -36.95 7.55
N ALA A 7 -29.03 -35.92 6.85
CA ALA A 7 -30.41 -35.46 7.03
C ALA A 7 -31.42 -36.53 6.70
N ARG A 8 -31.23 -37.27 5.60
CA ARG A 8 -32.09 -38.38 5.20
C ARG A 8 -32.07 -39.54 6.20
N GLU A 9 -30.87 -39.96 6.63
CA GLU A 9 -30.70 -41.08 7.57
C GLU A 9 -31.18 -40.74 8.98
N SER A 10 -31.02 -39.51 9.44
CA SER A 10 -31.48 -39.08 10.76
C SER A 10 -32.95 -38.73 10.80
N GLY A 11 -33.59 -38.50 9.63
CA GLY A 11 -35.01 -38.09 9.54
C GLY A 11 -35.25 -36.63 9.87
N TYR A 12 -34.18 -35.78 9.89
CA TYR A 12 -34.30 -34.35 10.17
C TYR A 12 -33.96 -33.51 8.95
N ALA A 13 -34.48 -32.29 8.91
CA ALA A 13 -34.15 -31.35 7.83
C ALA A 13 -32.66 -30.98 7.86
N VAL A 14 -32.08 -30.72 6.69
CA VAL A 14 -30.66 -30.32 6.53
C VAL A 14 -30.30 -29.14 7.44
N GLY A 15 -31.20 -28.17 7.62
CA GLY A 15 -31.01 -27.03 8.50
C GLY A 15 -30.88 -27.42 9.99
N THR A 16 -31.61 -28.47 10.44
CA THR A 16 -31.52 -28.99 11.81
C THR A 16 -30.20 -29.73 12.02
N VAL A 17 -29.77 -30.56 11.04
CA VAL A 17 -28.49 -31.24 11.07
C VAL A 17 -27.34 -30.22 11.10
N SER A 18 -27.41 -29.19 10.29
CA SER A 18 -26.41 -28.11 10.30
C SER A 18 -26.30 -27.39 11.66
N ARG A 19 -27.42 -27.10 12.33
CA ARG A 19 -27.41 -26.49 13.67
C ARG A 19 -26.80 -27.41 14.73
N VAL A 20 -27.06 -28.72 14.65
CA VAL A 20 -26.46 -29.71 15.56
C VAL A 20 -24.94 -29.77 15.37
N LEU A 21 -24.46 -29.85 14.12
CA LEU A 21 -23.04 -29.90 13.79
C LEU A 21 -22.30 -28.60 14.16
N ASN A 22 -23.02 -27.49 14.21
CA ASN A 22 -22.47 -26.19 14.66
C ASN A 22 -22.73 -25.90 16.16
N HIS A 23 -23.07 -26.93 16.95
CA HIS A 23 -23.30 -26.84 18.41
C HIS A 23 -24.35 -25.80 18.85
N ASN A 24 -25.29 -25.45 17.98
CA ASN A 24 -26.31 -24.46 18.27
C ASN A 24 -27.21 -24.94 19.45
N PRO A 25 -27.35 -24.16 20.54
CA PRO A 25 -28.09 -24.58 21.72
C PRO A 25 -29.63 -24.66 21.51
N SER A 26 -30.17 -24.07 20.45
CA SER A 26 -31.60 -24.04 20.19
C SER A 26 -32.20 -25.37 19.68
N VAL A 27 -31.35 -26.41 19.47
CA VAL A 27 -31.84 -27.71 19.01
C VAL A 27 -32.18 -28.61 20.16
N ARG A 28 -33.38 -29.22 20.11
CA ARG A 28 -33.90 -30.14 21.16
C ARG A 28 -32.88 -31.28 21.39
N PRO A 29 -32.70 -31.71 22.68
CA PRO A 29 -31.71 -32.74 23.04
C PRO A 29 -31.89 -34.05 22.25
N GLU A 30 -33.14 -34.54 22.11
CA GLU A 30 -33.47 -35.77 21.36
C GLU A 30 -33.03 -35.72 19.90
N ALA A 31 -33.24 -34.58 19.23
CA ALA A 31 -32.82 -34.40 17.86
C ALA A 31 -31.29 -34.34 17.73
N ARG A 32 -30.61 -33.74 18.72
CA ARG A 32 -29.19 -33.67 18.80
C ARG A 32 -28.57 -35.06 18.93
N GLU A 33 -29.04 -35.87 19.90
CA GLU A 33 -28.53 -37.22 20.11
C GLU A 33 -28.71 -38.11 18.89
N LYS A 34 -29.88 -38.09 18.24
CA LYS A 34 -30.16 -38.90 17.06
C LYS A 34 -29.30 -38.53 15.88
N ILE A 35 -29.11 -37.23 15.65
CA ILE A 35 -28.22 -36.73 14.55
C ILE A 35 -26.77 -37.11 14.83
N LEU A 36 -26.27 -36.92 16.05
CA LEU A 36 -24.88 -37.26 16.40
C LEU A 36 -24.63 -38.77 16.35
N ALA A 37 -25.61 -39.61 16.67
CA ALA A 37 -25.49 -41.06 16.52
C ALA A 37 -25.31 -41.44 15.03
N VAL A 38 -26.09 -40.86 14.12
CA VAL A 38 -25.94 -41.08 12.66
C VAL A 38 -24.58 -40.55 12.16
N VAL A 39 -24.14 -39.38 12.63
CA VAL A 39 -22.83 -38.81 12.30
C VAL A 39 -21.71 -39.76 12.72
N ALA A 40 -21.76 -40.33 13.94
CA ALA A 40 -20.80 -41.29 14.45
C ALA A 40 -20.81 -42.61 13.70
N GLN A 41 -22.02 -43.14 13.42
CA GLN A 41 -22.21 -44.40 12.70
C GLN A 41 -21.56 -44.41 11.32
N TYR A 42 -21.61 -43.28 10.61
CA TYR A 42 -21.09 -43.15 9.25
C TYR A 42 -19.73 -42.47 9.17
N GLY A 43 -19.13 -42.12 10.30
CA GLY A 43 -17.85 -41.42 10.34
C GLY A 43 -17.87 -40.07 9.60
N TYR A 44 -19.04 -39.42 9.55
CA TYR A 44 -19.20 -38.19 8.78
C TYR A 44 -18.43 -37.04 9.45
N GLN A 45 -17.46 -36.52 8.73
CA GLN A 45 -16.80 -35.26 9.10
C GLN A 45 -17.38 -34.12 8.28
N PRO A 46 -17.83 -33.03 8.92
CA PRO A 46 -18.25 -31.84 8.20
C PRO A 46 -17.12 -31.37 7.27
N ASN A 47 -17.42 -31.23 5.99
CA ASN A 47 -16.43 -30.71 5.06
C ASN A 47 -16.17 -29.23 5.39
N ALA A 48 -15.01 -28.95 5.96
CA ALA A 48 -14.58 -27.59 6.32
C ALA A 48 -14.66 -26.66 5.10
N ASN A 49 -14.32 -27.15 3.90
CA ASN A 49 -14.42 -26.38 2.66
C ASN A 49 -15.88 -26.05 2.30
N ALA A 50 -16.85 -26.97 2.55
CA ALA A 50 -18.27 -26.69 2.34
C ALA A 50 -18.86 -25.75 3.41
N LYS A 51 -18.29 -25.75 4.62
CA LYS A 51 -18.60 -24.77 5.68
C LYS A 51 -18.01 -23.39 5.31
N HIS A 52 -16.77 -23.36 4.82
CA HIS A 52 -16.17 -22.14 4.30
C HIS A 52 -16.89 -21.62 3.05
N LEU A 53 -17.36 -22.46 2.14
CA LEU A 53 -18.19 -22.05 0.98
C LEU A 53 -19.56 -21.48 1.38
N LYS A 54 -20.15 -21.89 2.50
CA LYS A 54 -21.39 -21.32 3.03
C LYS A 54 -21.19 -20.14 3.97
N GLN A 55 -20.05 -20.06 4.65
CA GLN A 55 -19.64 -18.92 5.49
C GLN A 55 -18.97 -17.82 4.67
N GLN A 56 -18.82 -17.99 3.36
CA GLN A 56 -18.36 -16.96 2.41
C GLN A 56 -19.47 -15.96 2.00
N ALA A 57 -20.43 -15.66 2.85
CA ALA A 57 -20.95 -14.31 2.93
C ALA A 57 -19.87 -13.55 3.71
N TYR A 58 -19.02 -12.85 3.04
CA TYR A 58 -17.82 -12.22 3.59
C TYR A 58 -18.21 -11.14 4.58
N GLU A 59 -18.03 -11.41 5.86
CA GLU A 59 -17.96 -10.39 6.90
C GLU A 59 -16.55 -9.83 6.97
N GLY A 60 -15.98 -9.40 5.83
CA GLY A 60 -14.58 -9.02 5.75
C GLY A 60 -14.32 -7.73 4.98
N LEU A 61 -13.09 -7.23 5.11
CA LEU A 61 -12.57 -6.10 4.36
C LEU A 61 -11.58 -6.59 3.31
N ALA A 62 -11.67 -6.04 2.10
CA ALA A 62 -10.74 -6.35 1.03
C ALA A 62 -9.57 -5.33 1.04
N LEU A 63 -8.34 -5.83 1.00
CA LEU A 63 -7.12 -5.05 0.87
C LEU A 63 -6.52 -5.35 -0.51
N VAL A 64 -6.70 -4.43 -1.45
CA VAL A 64 -6.19 -4.56 -2.82
C VAL A 64 -4.85 -3.86 -2.91
N VAL A 65 -3.79 -4.61 -3.17
CA VAL A 65 -2.40 -4.10 -3.24
C VAL A 65 -1.92 -4.16 -4.68
N LYS A 66 -1.48 -3.02 -5.21
CA LYS A 66 -0.92 -2.94 -6.56
C LYS A 66 0.59 -3.14 -6.52
N GLY A 67 1.06 -4.15 -7.27
CA GLY A 67 2.46 -4.57 -7.22
C GLY A 67 2.81 -5.40 -6.00
N THR A 68 3.85 -6.22 -6.12
CA THR A 68 4.22 -7.19 -5.08
C THR A 68 5.58 -6.93 -4.44
N GLN A 69 6.35 -5.97 -4.96
CA GLN A 69 7.76 -5.78 -4.59
C GLN A 69 8.05 -4.54 -3.74
N ASN A 70 7.05 -3.71 -3.43
CA ASN A 70 7.26 -2.49 -2.68
C ASN A 70 7.29 -2.76 -1.17
N ALA A 71 8.48 -2.63 -0.55
CA ALA A 71 8.68 -2.84 0.90
C ALA A 71 7.83 -1.89 1.77
N LEU A 72 7.53 -0.68 1.28
CA LEU A 72 6.64 0.27 1.94
C LEU A 72 5.23 -0.32 2.10
N PHE A 73 4.70 -0.95 1.04
CA PHE A 73 3.36 -1.53 1.07
C PHE A 73 3.27 -2.75 1.99
N ALA A 74 4.36 -3.50 2.14
CA ALA A 74 4.40 -4.62 3.08
C ALA A 74 4.27 -4.15 4.54
N ASP A 75 5.00 -3.10 4.95
CA ASP A 75 4.89 -2.52 6.29
C ASP A 75 3.51 -1.89 6.55
N LEU A 76 2.99 -1.14 5.58
CA LEU A 76 1.65 -0.54 5.65
C LEU A 76 0.57 -1.61 5.78
N LEU A 77 0.68 -2.70 5.00
CA LEU A 77 -0.26 -3.80 5.01
C LEU A 77 -0.29 -4.52 6.35
N ASP A 78 0.87 -4.82 6.94
CA ASP A 78 0.99 -5.45 8.25
C ASP A 78 0.27 -4.63 9.34
N LYS A 79 0.53 -3.32 9.38
CA LYS A 79 -0.11 -2.40 10.34
C LYS A 79 -1.61 -2.29 10.12
N LEU A 80 -2.04 -2.18 8.86
CA LEU A 80 -3.46 -2.07 8.50
C LEU A 80 -4.24 -3.35 8.89
N GLN A 81 -3.69 -4.54 8.58
CA GLN A 81 -4.28 -5.81 8.97
C GLN A 81 -4.41 -5.92 10.48
N ALA A 82 -3.32 -5.68 11.23
CA ALA A 82 -3.32 -5.73 12.68
C ALA A 82 -4.34 -4.79 13.32
N TYR A 83 -4.53 -3.59 12.74
CA TYR A 83 -5.52 -2.63 13.24
C TYR A 83 -6.95 -3.09 12.97
N VAL A 84 -7.23 -3.52 11.74
CA VAL A 84 -8.55 -3.98 11.30
C VAL A 84 -9.00 -5.21 12.09
N GLU A 85 -8.09 -6.17 12.35
CA GLU A 85 -8.35 -7.36 13.16
C GLU A 85 -8.71 -7.01 14.62
N LYS A 86 -8.00 -6.05 15.22
CA LYS A 86 -8.33 -5.53 16.56
C LYS A 86 -9.72 -4.91 16.64
N CYS A 87 -10.23 -4.38 15.53
CA CYS A 87 -11.59 -3.85 15.41
C CYS A 87 -12.64 -4.93 15.12
N GLY A 88 -12.26 -6.22 15.03
CA GLY A 88 -13.17 -7.35 14.85
C GLY A 88 -13.50 -7.69 13.40
N TYR A 89 -12.81 -7.11 12.42
CA TYR A 89 -12.99 -7.41 11.01
C TYR A 89 -11.92 -8.37 10.51
N THR A 90 -12.26 -9.19 9.52
CA THR A 90 -11.31 -10.11 8.88
C THR A 90 -10.78 -9.47 7.58
N PRO A 91 -9.50 -9.06 7.51
CA PRO A 91 -8.91 -8.55 6.29
C PRO A 91 -8.56 -9.71 5.33
N THR A 92 -8.80 -9.51 4.04
CA THR A 92 -8.34 -10.42 2.99
C THR A 92 -7.53 -9.64 1.97
N VAL A 93 -6.29 -10.06 1.76
CA VAL A 93 -5.35 -9.38 0.85
C VAL A 93 -5.48 -9.95 -0.55
N TYR A 94 -5.54 -9.07 -1.51
CA TYR A 94 -5.57 -9.35 -2.94
C TYR A 94 -4.46 -8.56 -3.63
N TYR A 95 -3.64 -9.23 -4.40
CA TYR A 95 -2.60 -8.60 -5.21
C TYR A 95 -3.06 -8.46 -6.65
N ILE A 96 -2.89 -7.27 -7.20
CA ILE A 96 -3.08 -7.00 -8.62
C ILE A 96 -1.74 -6.60 -9.26
N ASN A 97 -1.58 -6.95 -10.54
CA ASN A 97 -0.39 -6.57 -11.29
C ASN A 97 -0.30 -5.05 -11.48
N GLU A 98 0.89 -4.54 -11.78
CA GLU A 98 1.15 -3.11 -12.06
C GLU A 98 0.22 -2.56 -13.16
N THR A 99 -0.12 -3.38 -14.17
CA THR A 99 -1.03 -3.04 -15.26
C THR A 99 -2.47 -3.46 -15.02
N GLY A 100 -2.79 -3.95 -13.80
CA GLY A 100 -4.13 -4.43 -13.45
C GLY A 100 -5.15 -3.30 -13.37
N ASP A 101 -6.40 -3.61 -13.71
CA ASP A 101 -7.54 -2.69 -13.64
C ASP A 101 -8.21 -2.78 -12.26
N GLU A 102 -8.02 -1.75 -11.44
CA GLU A 102 -8.59 -1.65 -10.09
C GLU A 102 -10.11 -1.64 -10.10
N MET A 103 -10.72 -0.99 -11.10
CA MET A 103 -12.17 -0.90 -11.20
C MET A 103 -12.81 -2.25 -11.52
N ALA A 104 -12.26 -2.96 -12.51
CA ALA A 104 -12.73 -4.31 -12.86
C ALA A 104 -12.54 -5.28 -11.66
N TYR A 105 -11.43 -5.14 -10.95
CA TYR A 105 -11.15 -5.99 -9.77
C TYR A 105 -12.11 -5.68 -8.61
N ALA A 106 -12.39 -4.41 -8.34
CA ALA A 106 -13.36 -4.00 -7.33
C ALA A 106 -14.77 -4.51 -7.65
N GLN A 107 -15.21 -4.43 -8.91
CA GLN A 107 -16.49 -4.95 -9.38
C GLN A 107 -16.60 -6.48 -9.18
N MET A 108 -15.53 -7.20 -9.51
CA MET A 108 -15.43 -8.65 -9.28
C MET A 108 -15.55 -8.98 -7.81
N LEU A 109 -14.80 -8.26 -6.93
CA LEU A 109 -14.87 -8.46 -5.48
C LEU A 109 -16.27 -8.19 -4.93
N CYS A 110 -16.93 -7.13 -5.35
CA CYS A 110 -18.29 -6.80 -4.92
C CYS A 110 -19.32 -7.87 -5.38
N THR A 111 -19.13 -8.47 -6.55
CA THR A 111 -20.02 -9.49 -7.08
C THR A 111 -19.81 -10.84 -6.39
N GLU A 112 -18.56 -11.28 -6.26
CA GLU A 112 -18.22 -12.62 -5.80
C GLU A 112 -18.01 -12.73 -4.30
N ARG A 113 -17.48 -11.69 -3.67
CA ARG A 113 -17.02 -11.71 -2.29
C ARG A 113 -17.83 -10.83 -1.35
N LYS A 114 -18.45 -9.75 -1.85
CA LYS A 114 -19.29 -8.81 -1.10
C LYS A 114 -18.62 -8.26 0.16
N PRO A 115 -17.44 -7.65 0.07
CA PRO A 115 -16.77 -7.08 1.22
C PRO A 115 -17.57 -5.90 1.77
N TYR A 116 -17.43 -5.59 3.05
CA TYR A 116 -18.02 -4.39 3.66
C TYR A 116 -17.37 -3.10 3.16
N GLY A 117 -16.11 -3.18 2.74
CA GLY A 117 -15.37 -2.06 2.17
C GLY A 117 -14.04 -2.52 1.57
N ILE A 118 -13.40 -1.63 0.80
CA ILE A 118 -12.16 -1.92 0.08
C ILE A 118 -11.10 -0.88 0.43
N PHE A 119 -9.90 -1.33 0.77
CA PHE A 119 -8.69 -0.55 0.78
C PHE A 119 -7.92 -0.76 -0.52
N PHE A 120 -7.46 0.32 -1.14
CA PHE A 120 -6.56 0.29 -2.28
C PHE A 120 -5.19 0.83 -1.86
N ILE A 121 -4.15 0.04 -2.01
CA ILE A 121 -2.78 0.37 -1.62
C ILE A 121 -1.93 0.44 -2.89
N GLY A 122 -1.26 1.58 -3.12
CA GLY A 122 -0.39 1.79 -4.27
C GLY A 122 -1.11 2.05 -5.60
N SER A 123 -2.43 2.13 -5.59
CA SER A 123 -3.22 2.42 -6.79
C SER A 123 -3.14 3.89 -7.16
N HIS A 124 -3.11 4.16 -8.48
CA HIS A 124 -3.10 5.52 -8.98
C HIS A 124 -4.51 6.13 -9.00
N PRO A 125 -4.71 7.41 -8.60
CA PRO A 125 -6.03 8.03 -8.61
C PRO A 125 -6.75 7.97 -9.96
N HIS A 126 -6.04 8.08 -11.07
CA HIS A 126 -6.64 8.02 -12.42
C HIS A 126 -7.23 6.64 -12.79
N CYS A 127 -6.94 5.59 -12.03
CA CYS A 127 -7.56 4.29 -12.21
C CYS A 127 -9.02 4.26 -11.72
N PHE A 128 -9.45 5.28 -10.97
CA PHE A 128 -10.81 5.33 -10.42
C PHE A 128 -11.69 6.29 -11.23
N THR A 129 -12.84 5.79 -11.60
CA THR A 129 -13.86 6.54 -12.33
C THR A 129 -15.12 6.73 -11.48
N PRO A 130 -16.05 7.66 -11.84
CA PRO A 130 -17.28 7.86 -11.10
C PRO A 130 -18.14 6.61 -10.92
N GLU A 131 -17.96 5.59 -11.77
CA GLU A 131 -18.65 4.30 -11.67
C GLU A 131 -18.34 3.54 -10.37
N LEU A 132 -17.24 3.88 -9.68
CA LEU A 132 -16.92 3.33 -8.34
C LEU A 132 -18.06 3.60 -7.34
N ALA A 133 -18.74 4.72 -7.48
CA ALA A 133 -19.90 5.06 -6.65
C ALA A 133 -21.02 4.01 -6.76
N GLY A 134 -21.17 3.39 -7.92
CA GLY A 134 -22.17 2.34 -8.19
C GLY A 134 -21.92 1.02 -7.45
N LEU A 135 -20.74 0.80 -6.87
CA LEU A 135 -20.46 -0.37 -6.05
C LEU A 135 -21.21 -0.37 -4.70
N GLY A 136 -21.63 0.82 -4.22
CA GLY A 136 -22.45 0.96 -3.02
C GLY A 136 -21.74 0.62 -1.70
N ILE A 137 -20.42 0.46 -1.71
CA ILE A 137 -19.59 0.21 -0.54
C ILE A 137 -18.51 1.29 -0.39
N PRO A 138 -18.06 1.61 0.83
CA PRO A 138 -16.98 2.56 1.04
C PRO A 138 -15.63 2.00 0.60
N CYS A 139 -14.81 2.88 0.03
CA CYS A 139 -13.46 2.60 -0.40
C CYS A 139 -12.50 3.64 0.18
N VAL A 140 -11.28 3.22 0.48
CA VAL A 140 -10.20 4.12 0.92
C VAL A 140 -8.96 3.87 0.06
N LEU A 141 -8.45 4.93 -0.55
CA LEU A 141 -7.17 4.93 -1.25
C LEU A 141 -6.07 5.35 -0.28
N LEU A 142 -5.04 4.52 -0.12
CA LEU A 142 -3.87 4.79 0.70
C LEU A 142 -2.70 5.23 -0.17
N THR A 143 -1.86 6.10 0.40
CA THR A 143 -0.63 6.65 -0.19
C THR A 143 -0.84 7.67 -1.32
N ASN A 144 -2.06 7.78 -1.84
CA ASN A 144 -2.42 8.76 -2.87
C ASN A 144 -3.66 9.56 -2.48
N ASN A 145 -3.75 10.82 -2.91
CA ASN A 145 -4.90 11.68 -2.64
C ASN A 145 -5.94 11.59 -3.76
N ALA A 146 -7.19 11.29 -3.38
CA ALA A 146 -8.31 11.16 -4.31
C ALA A 146 -9.29 12.35 -4.28
N ALA A 147 -9.03 13.41 -3.52
CA ALA A 147 -9.96 14.52 -3.33
C ALA A 147 -10.42 15.18 -4.64
N SER A 148 -9.51 15.29 -5.61
CA SER A 148 -9.81 15.91 -6.92
C SER A 148 -10.76 15.09 -7.81
N LEU A 149 -10.99 13.82 -7.49
CA LEU A 149 -11.86 12.93 -8.28
C LEU A 149 -13.35 13.16 -7.98
N GLY A 150 -13.68 13.68 -6.78
CA GLY A 150 -15.07 13.93 -6.38
C GLY A 150 -15.94 12.68 -6.29
N ILE A 151 -15.36 11.48 -6.12
CA ILE A 151 -16.08 10.20 -6.02
C ILE A 151 -16.60 10.05 -4.57
N PRO A 152 -17.93 9.98 -4.36
CA PRO A 152 -18.53 10.15 -3.02
C PRO A 152 -18.20 9.01 -2.03
N ASN A 153 -17.88 7.83 -2.50
CA ASN A 153 -17.53 6.67 -1.66
C ASN A 153 -16.03 6.31 -1.70
N LEU A 154 -15.17 7.17 -2.27
CA LEU A 154 -13.73 6.99 -2.28
C LEU A 154 -13.06 8.02 -1.38
N SER A 155 -12.75 7.64 -0.17
CA SER A 155 -11.90 8.39 0.75
C SER A 155 -10.41 8.20 0.43
N SER A 156 -9.53 9.03 1.00
CA SER A 156 -8.08 8.83 0.84
C SER A 156 -7.29 9.30 2.05
N VAL A 157 -6.16 8.63 2.29
CA VAL A 157 -5.16 9.05 3.27
C VAL A 157 -3.79 9.01 2.61
N SER A 158 -3.09 10.13 2.62
CA SER A 158 -1.81 10.30 1.93
C SER A 158 -0.86 11.19 2.73
N VAL A 159 0.38 11.29 2.27
CA VAL A 159 1.35 12.31 2.69
C VAL A 159 1.31 13.46 1.69
N ASP A 160 1.73 14.66 2.08
CA ASP A 160 2.01 15.75 1.14
C ASP A 160 3.37 15.52 0.48
N ASP A 161 3.37 14.74 -0.60
CA ASP A 161 4.58 14.39 -1.37
C ASP A 161 5.34 15.63 -1.89
N ARG A 162 4.60 16.69 -2.26
CA ARG A 162 5.19 17.93 -2.77
C ARG A 162 5.94 18.67 -1.65
N ALA A 163 5.31 18.86 -0.50
CA ALA A 163 5.94 19.49 0.64
C ALA A 163 7.13 18.68 1.16
N ALA A 164 7.01 17.35 1.19
CA ALA A 164 8.05 16.44 1.64
C ALA A 164 9.30 16.49 0.76
N ALA A 165 9.12 16.44 -0.57
CA ALA A 165 10.23 16.55 -1.52
C ALA A 165 10.92 17.92 -1.43
N LYS A 166 10.15 18.99 -1.25
CA LYS A 166 10.71 20.35 -1.02
C LYS A 166 11.60 20.38 0.19
N VAL A 167 11.18 19.82 1.34
CA VAL A 167 11.97 19.73 2.56
C VAL A 167 13.30 19.00 2.33
N MET A 168 13.29 17.92 1.53
CA MET A 168 14.52 17.19 1.23
C MET A 168 15.51 18.03 0.39
N ILE A 169 15.06 18.70 -0.66
CA ILE A 169 15.92 19.59 -1.47
C ILE A 169 16.50 20.74 -0.60
N GLU A 170 15.68 21.35 0.24
CA GLU A 170 16.13 22.39 1.17
C GLU A 170 17.17 21.85 2.17
N HIS A 171 17.01 20.62 2.65
CA HIS A 171 17.98 19.95 3.50
C HIS A 171 19.31 19.75 2.79
N MET A 172 19.32 19.19 1.58
CA MET A 172 20.53 19.01 0.78
C MET A 172 21.23 20.34 0.51
N TYR A 173 20.46 21.39 0.21
CA TYR A 173 21.02 22.74 0.03
C TYR A 173 21.69 23.28 1.30
N LYS A 174 21.07 23.08 2.49
CA LYS A 174 21.65 23.45 3.78
C LYS A 174 22.94 22.68 4.10
N GLN A 175 23.09 21.48 3.58
CA GLN A 175 24.34 20.69 3.67
C GLN A 175 25.40 21.11 2.65
N GLY A 176 25.15 22.12 1.83
CA GLY A 176 26.11 22.66 0.87
C GLY A 176 25.96 22.13 -0.54
N ARG A 177 25.06 21.19 -0.80
CA ARG A 177 24.86 20.60 -2.13
C ARG A 177 24.20 21.60 -3.08
N ARG A 178 24.69 21.65 -4.34
CA ARG A 178 24.26 22.67 -5.32
C ARG A 178 23.87 22.07 -6.68
N ARG A 179 24.38 20.89 -7.01
CA ARG A 179 24.10 20.20 -8.27
C ARG A 179 23.41 18.90 -7.99
N ILE A 180 22.09 19.00 -7.85
CA ILE A 180 21.24 17.91 -7.39
C ILE A 180 20.60 17.22 -8.61
N GLY A 181 20.85 15.92 -8.76
CA GLY A 181 20.11 15.06 -9.66
C GLY A 181 18.88 14.45 -8.99
N ILE A 182 17.93 14.00 -9.79
CA ILE A 182 16.72 13.33 -9.30
C ILE A 182 16.61 11.97 -9.98
N ILE A 183 16.27 10.93 -9.21
CA ILE A 183 15.88 9.61 -9.72
C ILE A 183 14.44 9.36 -9.35
N GLY A 184 13.60 9.10 -10.36
CA GLY A 184 12.17 8.87 -10.17
C GLY A 184 11.52 8.19 -11.36
N ASP A 185 10.27 7.79 -11.19
CA ASP A 185 9.46 7.24 -12.29
C ASP A 185 9.02 8.36 -13.25
N ARG A 186 8.49 7.96 -14.38
CA ARG A 186 7.91 8.90 -15.35
C ARG A 186 6.79 9.71 -14.70
N PRO A 187 6.88 11.04 -14.72
CA PRO A 187 5.90 11.89 -14.03
C PRO A 187 4.44 11.70 -14.51
N ASP A 188 4.25 11.35 -15.78
CA ASP A 188 2.95 11.05 -16.38
C ASP A 188 2.38 9.68 -15.97
N CYS A 189 3.22 8.77 -15.48
CA CYS A 189 2.82 7.42 -15.09
C CYS A 189 2.55 7.27 -13.58
N SER A 190 3.16 8.13 -12.73
CA SER A 190 3.08 8.01 -11.27
C SER A 190 2.73 9.35 -10.61
N ARG A 191 1.56 9.41 -9.95
CA ARG A 191 1.13 10.62 -9.23
C ARG A 191 2.08 11.01 -8.10
N PRO A 192 2.58 10.09 -7.24
CA PRO A 192 3.59 10.42 -6.25
C PRO A 192 4.86 11.00 -6.87
N SER A 193 5.38 10.38 -7.95
CA SER A 193 6.57 10.90 -8.64
C SER A 193 6.36 12.30 -9.20
N GLN A 194 5.19 12.58 -9.78
CA GLN A 194 4.85 13.94 -10.25
C GLN A 194 4.84 14.95 -9.09
N GLN A 195 4.19 14.62 -7.97
CA GLN A 195 4.13 15.53 -6.82
C GLN A 195 5.51 15.76 -6.19
N ARG A 196 6.32 14.70 -6.07
CA ARG A 196 7.70 14.80 -5.57
C ARG A 196 8.56 15.63 -6.51
N LEU A 197 8.44 15.44 -7.82
CA LEU A 197 9.15 16.26 -8.82
C LEU A 197 8.74 17.72 -8.72
N ASP A 198 7.43 18.02 -8.67
CA ASP A 198 6.93 19.39 -8.54
C ASP A 198 7.51 20.09 -7.30
N GLY A 199 7.59 19.37 -6.16
CA GLY A 199 8.19 19.87 -4.92
C GLY A 199 9.71 20.14 -5.05
N CYS A 200 10.43 19.24 -5.72
CA CYS A 200 11.85 19.43 -6.01
C CYS A 200 12.10 20.68 -6.88
N LEU A 201 11.37 20.80 -7.99
CA LEU A 201 11.53 21.90 -8.92
C LEU A 201 11.16 23.25 -8.28
N GLU A 202 10.11 23.28 -7.46
CA GLU A 202 9.73 24.47 -6.70
C GLU A 202 10.84 24.90 -5.73
N ALA A 203 11.39 23.94 -4.96
CA ALA A 203 12.48 24.23 -4.03
C ALA A 203 13.75 24.69 -4.76
N MET A 204 14.13 24.01 -5.84
CA MET A 204 15.29 24.39 -6.64
C MET A 204 15.14 25.80 -7.23
N GLN A 205 13.98 26.13 -7.75
CA GLN A 205 13.69 27.48 -8.27
C GLN A 205 13.82 28.53 -7.17
N GLN A 206 13.26 28.31 -5.98
CA GLN A 206 13.33 29.23 -4.84
C GLN A 206 14.76 29.43 -4.32
N LEU A 207 15.60 28.38 -4.40
CA LEU A 207 16.98 28.39 -3.96
C LEU A 207 17.98 28.84 -5.03
N GLY A 208 17.50 29.14 -6.26
CA GLY A 208 18.35 29.53 -7.38
C GLY A 208 19.24 28.39 -7.88
N LEU A 209 18.84 27.12 -7.68
CA LEU A 209 19.56 25.96 -8.16
C LEU A 209 19.14 25.68 -9.64
N PRO A 210 20.09 25.55 -10.56
CA PRO A 210 19.78 25.18 -11.93
C PRO A 210 19.36 23.71 -12.00
N PHE A 211 18.37 23.42 -12.85
CA PHE A 211 17.97 22.05 -13.15
C PHE A 211 17.72 21.87 -14.64
N ASP A 212 18.43 20.95 -15.25
CA ASP A 212 18.25 20.52 -16.63
C ASP A 212 17.67 19.10 -16.62
N PHE A 213 16.38 18.99 -16.99
CA PHE A 213 15.64 17.74 -16.92
C PHE A 213 16.30 16.62 -17.72
N ASP A 214 16.82 16.94 -18.90
CA ASP A 214 17.45 15.95 -19.79
C ASP A 214 18.77 15.39 -19.25
N LYS A 215 19.43 16.11 -18.32
CA LYS A 215 20.73 15.70 -17.76
C LYS A 215 20.64 15.25 -16.31
N GLN A 216 19.72 15.85 -15.53
CA GLN A 216 19.67 15.68 -14.08
C GLN A 216 18.48 14.83 -13.61
N TYR A 217 17.66 14.28 -14.53
CA TYR A 217 16.59 13.35 -14.20
C TYR A 217 16.88 11.96 -14.76
N GLY A 218 17.04 10.98 -13.87
CA GLY A 218 17.18 9.57 -14.19
C GLY A 218 15.85 8.82 -13.99
N TYR A 219 15.42 8.09 -15.01
CA TYR A 219 14.18 7.30 -14.94
C TYR A 219 14.42 5.95 -14.24
N ALA A 220 13.58 5.66 -13.22
CA ALA A 220 13.52 4.35 -12.57
C ALA A 220 12.13 4.13 -11.98
N CYS A 221 11.56 2.94 -12.19
CA CYS A 221 10.24 2.56 -11.70
C CYS A 221 10.34 1.82 -10.35
N PHE A 222 10.64 2.57 -9.27
CA PHE A 222 10.70 2.11 -7.88
C PHE A 222 11.53 0.83 -7.63
N SER A 223 12.50 0.53 -8.48
CA SER A 223 13.40 -0.62 -8.34
C SER A 223 14.85 -0.22 -8.13
N MET A 224 15.62 -1.05 -7.41
CA MET A 224 17.06 -0.85 -7.22
C MET A 224 17.82 -1.00 -8.53
N GLU A 225 17.40 -1.93 -9.38
CA GLU A 225 18.06 -2.28 -10.63
C GLU A 225 17.96 -1.14 -11.66
N GLU A 226 16.75 -0.60 -11.86
CA GLU A 226 16.55 0.54 -12.75
C GLU A 226 17.20 1.81 -12.20
N SER A 227 17.19 2.00 -10.88
CA SER A 227 17.84 3.13 -10.24
C SER A 227 19.36 3.08 -10.35
N TYR A 228 19.96 1.88 -10.34
CA TYR A 228 21.37 1.70 -10.63
C TYR A 228 21.71 2.25 -12.02
N ALA A 229 20.96 1.82 -13.04
CA ALA A 229 21.14 2.31 -14.41
C ALA A 229 20.86 3.82 -14.56
N ALA A 230 19.84 4.33 -13.82
CA ALA A 230 19.56 5.76 -13.78
C ALA A 230 20.71 6.58 -13.16
N ALA A 231 21.36 6.06 -12.13
CA ALA A 231 22.53 6.69 -11.51
C ALA A 231 23.73 6.73 -12.48
N GLU A 232 23.97 5.64 -13.23
CA GLU A 232 24.99 5.63 -14.30
C GLU A 232 24.67 6.67 -15.39
N TYR A 233 23.40 6.78 -15.79
CA TYR A 233 22.97 7.82 -16.73
C TYR A 233 23.30 9.22 -16.21
N LEU A 234 22.97 9.51 -14.93
CA LEU A 234 23.26 10.81 -14.32
C LEU A 234 24.76 11.12 -14.30
N LEU A 235 25.62 10.17 -13.95
CA LEU A 235 27.07 10.34 -13.96
C LEU A 235 27.61 10.66 -15.37
N ALA A 236 27.06 10.02 -16.41
CA ALA A 236 27.48 10.23 -17.79
C ALA A 236 27.07 11.61 -18.34
N HIS A 237 25.88 12.13 -17.92
CA HIS A 237 25.31 13.36 -18.49
C HIS A 237 25.51 14.59 -17.60
N CYS A 238 25.79 14.40 -16.32
CA CYS A 238 26.05 15.46 -15.36
C CYS A 238 27.19 15.06 -14.40
N PRO A 239 28.45 15.01 -14.87
CA PRO A 239 29.60 14.48 -14.11
C PRO A 239 29.96 15.32 -12.88
N ASP A 240 29.41 16.50 -12.74
CA ASP A 240 29.64 17.44 -11.63
C ASP A 240 28.47 17.42 -10.59
N LEU A 241 27.62 16.40 -10.62
CA LEU A 241 26.63 16.19 -9.58
C LEU A 241 27.30 16.02 -8.21
N ASP A 242 26.75 16.72 -7.21
CA ASP A 242 27.20 16.62 -5.82
C ASP A 242 26.15 15.95 -4.91
N ALA A 243 24.93 15.77 -5.42
CA ALA A 243 23.87 15.06 -4.70
C ALA A 243 22.84 14.44 -5.64
N VAL A 244 22.15 13.40 -5.16
CA VAL A 244 21.00 12.78 -5.83
C VAL A 244 19.87 12.59 -4.81
N PHE A 245 18.68 13.06 -5.16
CA PHE A 245 17.44 12.69 -4.47
C PHE A 245 16.73 11.60 -5.27
N ALA A 246 16.60 10.42 -4.67
CA ALA A 246 15.83 9.31 -5.22
C ALA A 246 14.43 9.28 -4.58
N MET A 247 13.40 9.14 -5.43
CA MET A 247 12.00 9.22 -5.02
C MET A 247 11.49 7.98 -4.26
N SER A 248 12.39 7.06 -3.87
CA SER A 248 12.15 6.02 -2.87
C SER A 248 13.47 5.56 -2.26
N ASP A 249 13.41 4.92 -1.09
CA ASP A 249 14.60 4.37 -0.44
C ASP A 249 15.21 3.20 -1.25
N LEU A 250 14.39 2.38 -1.91
CA LEU A 250 14.91 1.34 -2.80
C LEU A 250 15.70 1.93 -3.95
N MET A 251 15.20 3.01 -4.55
CA MET A 251 15.94 3.71 -5.60
C MET A 251 17.21 4.34 -5.03
N ALA A 252 17.17 4.93 -3.83
CA ALA A 252 18.36 5.49 -3.19
C ALA A 252 19.44 4.44 -2.96
N LEU A 253 19.08 3.23 -2.54
CA LEU A 253 20.00 2.12 -2.35
C LEU A 253 20.66 1.67 -3.67
N GLY A 254 19.88 1.60 -4.75
CA GLY A 254 20.40 1.31 -6.09
C GLY A 254 21.40 2.37 -6.56
N ALA A 255 21.08 3.65 -6.34
CA ALA A 255 21.97 4.77 -6.67
C ALA A 255 23.28 4.75 -5.85
N VAL A 256 23.18 4.51 -4.52
CA VAL A 256 24.37 4.37 -3.64
C VAL A 256 25.29 3.28 -4.18
N ARG A 257 24.73 2.13 -4.56
CA ARG A 257 25.51 1.02 -5.12
C ARG A 257 26.20 1.41 -6.42
N ALA A 258 25.50 2.05 -7.35
CA ALA A 258 26.08 2.51 -8.62
C ALA A 258 27.23 3.48 -8.38
N PHE A 259 27.06 4.49 -7.52
CA PHE A 259 28.12 5.45 -7.23
C PHE A 259 29.36 4.79 -6.61
N GLN A 260 29.20 3.85 -5.68
CA GLN A 260 30.29 3.10 -5.08
C GLN A 260 31.03 2.24 -6.11
N ASP A 261 30.34 1.59 -7.04
CA ASP A 261 30.96 0.80 -8.11
C ASP A 261 31.74 1.68 -9.09
N HIS A 262 31.37 2.95 -9.22
CA HIS A 262 32.12 3.96 -9.99
C HIS A 262 33.20 4.69 -9.16
N GLY A 263 33.50 4.20 -7.95
CA GLY A 263 34.56 4.70 -7.09
C GLY A 263 34.23 5.98 -6.33
N LEU A 264 32.97 6.41 -6.32
CA LEU A 264 32.51 7.58 -5.56
C LEU A 264 32.13 7.17 -4.13
N ARG A 265 32.54 7.97 -3.16
CA ARG A 265 32.18 7.77 -1.76
C ARG A 265 30.88 8.53 -1.43
N VAL A 266 29.93 7.82 -0.84
CA VAL A 266 28.71 8.44 -0.30
C VAL A 266 28.87 8.59 1.20
N PRO A 267 28.78 9.78 1.79
CA PRO A 267 28.34 11.07 1.19
C PRO A 267 29.46 12.00 0.73
N GLN A 268 30.75 11.61 0.82
CA GLN A 268 31.89 12.54 0.68
C GLN A 268 31.96 13.14 -0.73
N ASP A 269 31.89 12.31 -1.77
CA ASP A 269 31.98 12.75 -3.15
C ASP A 269 30.60 13.09 -3.73
N ILE A 270 29.57 12.32 -3.38
CA ILE A 270 28.19 12.56 -3.77
C ILE A 270 27.23 12.19 -2.63
N SER A 271 26.27 13.04 -2.31
CA SER A 271 25.22 12.74 -1.35
C SER A 271 24.04 12.02 -2.01
N VAL A 272 23.39 11.10 -1.27
CA VAL A 272 22.17 10.43 -1.72
C VAL A 272 21.09 10.52 -0.65
N ALA A 273 19.92 11.00 -1.03
CA ALA A 273 18.74 10.97 -0.16
C ALA A 273 17.65 10.09 -0.77
N GLY A 274 16.86 9.49 0.10
CA GLY A 274 15.71 8.65 -0.25
C GLY A 274 14.38 9.25 0.15
N TYR A 275 13.34 8.43 0.00
CA TYR A 275 11.98 8.70 0.38
C TYR A 275 11.33 7.38 0.81
N ASP A 276 10.42 7.40 1.75
CA ASP A 276 9.61 6.36 2.36
C ASP A 276 9.97 6.06 3.82
N GLY A 277 11.27 6.06 4.18
CA GLY A 277 11.74 5.74 5.53
C GLY A 277 11.66 4.24 5.84
N ILE A 278 11.88 3.37 4.85
CA ILE A 278 11.83 1.92 5.07
C ILE A 278 12.97 1.44 5.96
N ALA A 279 12.72 0.35 6.70
CA ALA A 279 13.69 -0.22 7.63
C ALA A 279 15.05 -0.53 6.99
N LEU A 280 15.07 -0.99 5.73
CA LEU A 280 16.30 -1.33 5.01
C LEU A 280 17.27 -0.14 4.92
N GLY A 281 16.77 1.10 4.73
CA GLY A 281 17.59 2.31 4.68
C GLY A 281 18.31 2.62 6.00
N GLN A 282 17.80 2.15 7.13
CA GLN A 282 18.42 2.31 8.45
C GLN A 282 19.57 1.33 8.70
N TYR A 283 19.62 0.22 7.95
CA TYR A 283 20.64 -0.81 8.06
C TYR A 283 21.61 -0.81 6.88
N SER A 284 21.44 0.10 5.93
CA SER A 284 22.39 0.29 4.82
C SER A 284 23.67 1.00 5.29
N ILE A 285 24.72 0.92 4.45
CA ILE A 285 25.99 1.64 4.66
C ILE A 285 26.26 2.47 3.40
N PRO A 286 26.17 3.81 3.52
CA PRO A 286 25.75 4.62 4.68
C PRO A 286 24.25 4.46 4.99
N ARG A 287 23.83 4.78 6.24
CA ARG A 287 22.40 4.90 6.57
C ARG A 287 21.77 6.01 5.76
N LEU A 288 20.60 5.74 5.19
CA LEU A 288 19.94 6.72 4.33
C LEU A 288 19.38 7.91 5.12
N THR A 289 19.65 9.10 4.60
CA THR A 289 18.84 10.29 4.86
C THR A 289 17.60 10.18 4.00
N THR A 290 16.41 10.27 4.59
CA THR A 290 15.15 9.99 3.90
C THR A 290 13.99 10.78 4.46
N ILE A 291 12.94 10.95 3.66
CA ILE A 291 11.61 11.34 4.16
C ILE A 291 10.91 10.08 4.65
N ARG A 292 10.52 10.05 5.92
CA ARG A 292 9.75 8.95 6.49
C ARG A 292 8.26 9.25 6.41
N GLN A 293 7.52 8.38 5.79
CA GLN A 293 6.07 8.35 5.86
C GLN A 293 5.64 7.60 7.13
N ASP A 294 4.68 8.15 7.88
CA ASP A 294 4.19 7.50 9.10
C ASP A 294 3.17 6.39 8.74
N MET A 295 3.66 5.16 8.53
CA MET A 295 2.84 4.00 8.19
C MET A 295 1.81 3.67 9.25
N GLU A 296 2.11 3.92 10.53
CA GLU A 296 1.15 3.69 11.62
C GLU A 296 -0.04 4.65 11.50
N GLN A 297 0.21 5.93 11.27
CA GLN A 297 -0.87 6.90 11.08
C GLN A 297 -1.64 6.66 9.78
N LEU A 298 -0.95 6.33 8.68
CA LEU A 298 -1.60 5.97 7.41
C LEU A 298 -2.57 4.80 7.62
N ALA A 299 -2.13 3.71 8.26
CA ALA A 299 -2.96 2.54 8.53
C ALA A 299 -4.15 2.87 9.45
N GLN A 300 -3.89 3.52 10.59
CA GLN A 300 -4.93 3.83 11.57
C GLN A 300 -5.99 4.79 11.04
N ARG A 301 -5.58 5.86 10.34
CA ARG A 301 -6.51 6.85 9.78
C ARG A 301 -7.36 6.22 8.69
N SER A 302 -6.74 5.46 7.78
CA SER A 302 -7.46 4.76 6.72
C SER A 302 -8.48 3.77 7.28
N ALA A 303 -8.10 2.97 8.29
CA ALA A 303 -9.01 2.04 8.93
C ALA A 303 -10.18 2.77 9.60
N LYS A 304 -9.91 3.81 10.39
CA LYS A 304 -10.97 4.61 11.05
C LYS A 304 -11.96 5.19 10.05
N ILE A 305 -11.46 5.75 8.94
CA ILE A 305 -12.32 6.32 7.90
C ILE A 305 -13.19 5.22 7.27
N LEU A 306 -12.61 4.08 6.87
CA LEU A 306 -13.39 3.01 6.24
C LEU A 306 -14.46 2.47 7.20
N LEU A 307 -14.09 2.16 8.45
CA LEU A 307 -15.00 1.61 9.45
C LEU A 307 -16.13 2.58 9.77
N HIS A 308 -15.83 3.87 9.92
CA HIS A 308 -16.86 4.89 10.09
C HIS A 308 -17.82 4.95 8.88
N CYS A 309 -17.30 4.91 7.66
CA CYS A 309 -18.14 4.92 6.45
C CYS A 309 -18.98 3.63 6.27
N ILE A 310 -18.59 2.51 6.88
CA ILE A 310 -19.40 1.28 6.92
C ILE A 310 -20.60 1.47 7.88
N GLU A 311 -20.36 2.05 9.06
CA GLU A 311 -21.39 2.25 10.08
C GLU A 311 -22.31 3.41 9.71
N GLU A 312 -21.77 4.51 9.23
CA GLU A 312 -22.48 5.73 8.86
C GLU A 312 -22.10 6.14 7.43
N PRO A 313 -22.82 5.66 6.40
CA PRO A 313 -22.56 6.05 5.02
C PRO A 313 -22.64 7.57 4.84
N GLY A 314 -21.54 8.16 4.45
CA GLY A 314 -21.39 9.61 4.35
C GLY A 314 -20.63 10.04 3.09
N ARG A 315 -20.08 11.26 3.14
CA ARG A 315 -19.21 11.78 2.09
C ARG A 315 -17.79 11.23 2.27
N ALA A 316 -17.06 11.12 1.15
CA ALA A 316 -15.64 10.79 1.16
C ALA A 316 -14.84 11.77 2.03
N VAL A 317 -13.89 11.23 2.79
CA VAL A 317 -12.98 11.97 3.67
C VAL A 317 -11.56 11.85 3.12
N HIS A 318 -10.85 12.98 3.02
CA HIS A 318 -9.49 13.00 2.51
C HIS A 318 -8.57 13.62 3.57
N GLU A 319 -7.65 12.81 4.09
CA GLU A 319 -6.71 13.23 5.12
C GLU A 319 -5.28 13.20 4.60
N VAL A 320 -4.49 14.15 5.09
CA VAL A 320 -3.04 14.20 4.88
C VAL A 320 -2.39 13.97 6.23
N VAL A 321 -1.54 12.94 6.32
CA VAL A 321 -0.77 12.65 7.53
C VAL A 321 0.62 13.31 7.47
N PRO A 322 1.24 13.60 8.61
CA PRO A 322 2.57 14.19 8.65
C PRO A 322 3.64 13.23 8.12
N PHE A 323 4.79 13.80 7.78
CA PHE A 323 6.02 13.12 7.44
C PHE A 323 7.19 13.66 8.30
N ASP A 324 8.27 12.90 8.38
CA ASP A 324 9.48 13.33 9.05
C ASP A 324 10.68 13.27 8.10
N LEU A 325 11.59 14.24 8.23
CA LEU A 325 12.93 14.12 7.68
C LEU A 325 13.80 13.34 8.67
N ILE A 326 14.31 12.19 8.24
CA ILE A 326 15.25 11.37 9.01
C ILE A 326 16.65 11.62 8.47
N GLU A 327 17.48 12.25 9.28
CA GLU A 327 18.88 12.45 8.93
C GLU A 327 19.67 11.16 9.20
N GLY A 328 20.30 10.64 8.16
CA GLY A 328 21.22 9.49 8.21
C GLY A 328 22.66 9.91 7.95
N GLU A 329 23.40 9.03 7.29
CA GLU A 329 24.82 9.22 6.97
C GLU A 329 25.04 9.52 5.48
N SER A 330 24.02 9.33 4.63
CA SER A 330 24.14 9.39 3.18
C SER A 330 24.09 10.79 2.59
N VAL A 331 23.75 11.80 3.39
CA VAL A 331 23.86 13.23 3.05
C VAL A 331 24.84 13.88 4.01
N GLY A 332 25.93 14.43 3.49
CA GLY A 332 26.99 15.04 4.27
C GLY A 332 27.20 16.51 3.92
N LYS A 333 27.85 17.22 4.84
CA LYS A 333 28.28 18.60 4.62
C LYS A 333 29.44 18.65 3.62
N VAL A 334 29.40 19.65 2.74
CA VAL A 334 30.51 20.02 1.86
C VAL A 334 31.42 20.99 2.57
#